data_d2d1a07fcc76209b558519d887c418e8
#
_entry.id   d2d1a07fcc76209b558519d887c418e8
#
_cell.length_a   1.000
_cell.length_b   1.000
_cell.length_c   1.000
_cell.angle_alpha   90.00
_cell.angle_beta   90.00
_cell.angle_gamma   90.00
#
_symmetry.space_group_name_H-M   'P 1'
#
loop_
_entity.id
_entity.type
_entity.pdbx_description
1 polymer ?
#
loop_
_entity_poly.entity_id
_entity_poly.type
_entity_poly.pdbx_seq_one_letter_code
_entity_poly.pdbx_strand_id
1 'polypeptide(L)'
;MILMFFITSFESKIVNISVGHTPDSDDAFMFYAMFNDLVKSDEFHVTHVIEDIENLNKKATEPELDVTAVSVHACAYIPNYTVLRSGGSFGIGYGPIVTAMKPMAIDELKNSKIAIPGKMTSAFLLLQLMIGKFDYLEMNFSDIPNAVKTGKVDAGLVIHETQLSFEQEGVMKVLDVGKWWDEQTNGLPVPLGINVMSNKHDSQIINKFDLYLQE
;
A
#
# COMPACT_ATOMS: atom_id res chain seq x y z
N MET A 1 -3.49 42.02 -48.00
CA MET A 1 -2.79 40.81 -47.54
C MET A 1 -3.41 40.41 -46.20
N ILE A 2 -4.37 39.48 -46.22
CA ILE A 2 -5.10 39.05 -45.01
C ILE A 2 -4.31 37.88 -44.44
N LEU A 3 -3.74 38.07 -43.20
CA LEU A 3 -3.05 37.06 -42.45
C LEU A 3 -4.11 36.19 -41.76
N MET A 4 -4.36 35.02 -42.32
CA MET A 4 -5.27 34.03 -41.70
C MET A 4 -4.48 33.30 -40.61
N PHE A 5 -4.75 33.62 -39.34
CA PHE A 5 -4.28 32.84 -38.20
C PHE A 5 -5.10 31.52 -38.17
N PHE A 6 -4.47 30.43 -38.52
CA PHE A 6 -5.01 29.09 -38.18
C PHE A 6 -4.82 28.90 -36.68
N ILE A 7 -5.87 29.11 -35.91
CA ILE A 7 -5.96 28.62 -34.55
C ILE A 7 -6.27 27.11 -34.70
N THR A 8 -5.23 26.28 -34.68
CA THR A 8 -5.41 24.87 -34.44
C THR A 8 -5.86 24.72 -32.99
N SER A 9 -7.15 24.53 -32.76
CA SER A 9 -7.63 24.03 -31.48
C SER A 9 -7.01 22.65 -31.28
N PHE A 10 -6.00 22.56 -30.42
CA PHE A 10 -5.58 21.30 -29.85
C PHE A 10 -6.74 20.85 -28.97
N GLU A 11 -7.62 19.99 -29.48
CA GLU A 11 -8.48 19.20 -28.60
C GLU A 11 -7.56 18.36 -27.71
N SER A 12 -7.45 18.72 -26.46
CA SER A 12 -6.75 17.92 -25.45
C SER A 12 -7.46 16.56 -25.39
N LYS A 13 -6.78 15.52 -25.86
CA LYS A 13 -7.33 14.16 -25.83
C LYS A 13 -7.43 13.74 -24.35
N ILE A 14 -8.65 13.54 -23.87
CA ILE A 14 -8.88 13.02 -22.52
C ILE A 14 -8.19 11.67 -22.39
N VAL A 15 -7.37 11.51 -21.37
CA VAL A 15 -6.66 10.26 -21.04
C VAL A 15 -7.47 9.50 -19.98
N ASN A 16 -7.85 8.27 -20.28
CA ASN A 16 -8.50 7.39 -19.30
C ASN A 16 -7.42 6.81 -18.39
N ILE A 17 -7.60 6.94 -17.09
CA ILE A 17 -6.69 6.47 -16.04
C ILE A 17 -7.45 5.57 -15.07
N SER A 18 -7.01 4.33 -14.95
CA SER A 18 -7.45 3.40 -13.92
C SER A 18 -6.59 3.57 -12.67
N VAL A 19 -7.21 3.76 -11.49
CA VAL A 19 -6.54 3.95 -10.20
C VAL A 19 -6.91 2.82 -9.26
N GLY A 20 -5.92 2.01 -8.88
CA GLY A 20 -6.07 0.97 -7.85
C GLY A 20 -5.72 1.53 -6.47
N HIS A 21 -6.59 1.33 -5.51
CA HIS A 21 -6.36 1.74 -4.13
C HIS A 21 -7.04 0.79 -3.14
N THR A 22 -6.62 0.85 -1.87
CA THR A 22 -7.22 0.04 -0.81
C THR A 22 -8.49 0.70 -0.26
N PRO A 23 -9.34 -0.04 0.46
CA PRO A 23 -10.49 0.56 1.16
C PRO A 23 -10.10 1.28 2.45
N ASP A 24 -8.82 1.36 2.78
CA ASP A 24 -8.31 1.93 4.03
C ASP A 24 -8.50 3.44 4.12
N SER A 25 -8.45 3.95 5.33
CA SER A 25 -8.71 5.36 5.62
C SER A 25 -7.68 6.31 5.02
N ASP A 26 -6.42 5.92 4.89
CA ASP A 26 -5.35 6.71 4.27
C ASP A 26 -5.53 6.83 2.75
N ASP A 27 -5.80 5.73 2.05
CA ASP A 27 -6.12 5.76 0.61
C ASP A 27 -7.45 6.48 0.36
N ALA A 28 -8.47 6.22 1.18
CA ALA A 28 -9.74 6.93 1.08
C ALA A 28 -9.55 8.46 1.22
N PHE A 29 -8.67 8.91 2.11
CA PHE A 29 -8.33 10.32 2.26
C PHE A 29 -7.60 10.88 1.02
N MET A 30 -6.59 10.17 0.51
CA MET A 30 -5.77 10.61 -0.63
C MET A 30 -6.59 10.77 -1.91
N PHE A 31 -7.55 9.89 -2.15
CA PHE A 31 -8.32 9.86 -3.40
C PHE A 31 -9.73 10.45 -3.29
N TYR A 32 -10.16 10.88 -2.10
CA TYR A 32 -11.53 11.35 -1.84
C TYR A 32 -11.97 12.48 -2.78
N ALA A 33 -11.17 13.51 -2.92
CA ALA A 33 -11.50 14.69 -3.72
C ALA A 33 -11.65 14.34 -5.21
N MET A 34 -10.77 13.49 -5.71
CA MET A 34 -10.77 13.02 -7.10
C MET A 34 -12.01 12.19 -7.43
N PHE A 35 -12.38 11.21 -6.57
CA PHE A 35 -13.52 10.33 -6.83
C PHE A 35 -14.89 10.95 -6.51
N ASN A 36 -14.93 12.07 -5.80
CA ASN A 36 -16.16 12.80 -5.52
C ASN A 36 -16.32 14.08 -6.36
N ASP A 37 -15.55 14.22 -7.45
CA ASP A 37 -15.58 15.37 -8.36
C ASP A 37 -15.34 16.73 -7.67
N LEU A 38 -14.68 16.74 -6.51
CA LEU A 38 -14.32 17.97 -5.80
C LEU A 38 -13.11 18.66 -6.44
N VAL A 39 -12.20 17.87 -7.02
CA VAL A 39 -11.12 18.31 -7.89
C VAL A 39 -11.35 17.68 -9.26
N LYS A 40 -11.31 18.48 -10.33
CA LYS A 40 -11.59 18.05 -11.70
C LYS A 40 -10.41 18.30 -12.61
N SER A 41 -10.24 17.39 -13.58
CA SER A 41 -9.26 17.55 -14.65
C SER A 41 -9.96 17.52 -16.02
N ASP A 42 -9.61 18.45 -16.88
CA ASP A 42 -10.02 18.43 -18.30
C ASP A 42 -9.16 17.47 -19.14
N GLU A 43 -8.08 16.94 -18.56
CA GLU A 43 -7.13 16.05 -19.23
C GLU A 43 -7.32 14.57 -18.86
N PHE A 44 -7.91 14.27 -17.69
CA PHE A 44 -8.02 12.91 -17.16
C PHE A 44 -9.46 12.52 -16.89
N HIS A 45 -9.83 11.34 -17.34
CA HIS A 45 -11.03 10.63 -16.88
C HIS A 45 -10.59 9.46 -16.01
N VAL A 46 -10.90 9.51 -14.71
CA VAL A 46 -10.41 8.56 -13.72
C VAL A 46 -11.48 7.55 -13.36
N THR A 47 -11.10 6.28 -13.37
CA THR A 47 -11.91 5.17 -12.82
C THR A 47 -11.13 4.49 -11.71
N HIS A 48 -11.79 4.03 -10.64
CA HIS A 48 -11.12 3.42 -9.52
C HIS A 48 -11.42 1.92 -9.39
N VAL A 49 -10.44 1.18 -8.86
CA VAL A 49 -10.52 -0.25 -8.54
C VAL A 49 -10.10 -0.41 -7.08
N ILE A 50 -11.02 -0.92 -6.24
CA ILE A 50 -10.77 -1.10 -4.80
C ILE A 50 -10.42 -2.56 -4.56
N GLU A 51 -9.21 -2.81 -4.04
CA GLU A 51 -8.73 -4.14 -3.67
C GLU A 51 -7.82 -4.08 -2.44
N ASP A 52 -7.49 -5.24 -1.85
CA ASP A 52 -6.47 -5.29 -0.80
C ASP A 52 -5.07 -5.04 -1.37
N ILE A 53 -4.15 -4.60 -0.50
CA ILE A 53 -2.82 -4.16 -0.89
C ILE A 53 -1.98 -5.26 -1.56
N GLU A 54 -2.12 -6.52 -1.16
CA GLU A 54 -1.35 -7.61 -1.77
C GLU A 54 -1.86 -7.94 -3.18
N ASN A 55 -3.17 -7.82 -3.42
CA ASN A 55 -3.73 -7.96 -4.76
C ASN A 55 -3.27 -6.82 -5.67
N LEU A 56 -3.24 -5.58 -5.18
CA LEU A 56 -2.68 -4.44 -5.91
C LEU A 56 -1.19 -4.64 -6.21
N ASN A 57 -0.39 -5.11 -5.23
CA ASN A 57 1.02 -5.46 -5.44
C ASN A 57 1.19 -6.50 -6.56
N LYS A 58 0.38 -7.55 -6.55
CA LYS A 58 0.40 -8.61 -7.59
C LYS A 58 0.02 -8.09 -8.96
N LYS A 59 -1.03 -7.27 -9.06
CA LYS A 59 -1.43 -6.62 -10.33
C LYS A 59 -0.36 -5.69 -10.88
N ALA A 60 0.43 -5.05 -10.01
CA ALA A 60 1.51 -4.19 -10.45
C ALA A 60 2.72 -4.97 -11.02
N THR A 61 2.86 -6.27 -10.77
CA THR A 61 3.91 -7.08 -11.42
C THR A 61 3.68 -7.23 -12.93
N GLU A 62 2.42 -7.22 -13.34
CA GLU A 62 2.00 -7.11 -14.73
C GLU A 62 1.11 -5.86 -14.83
N PRO A 63 1.53 -4.78 -15.51
CA PRO A 63 0.91 -3.46 -15.37
C PRO A 63 -0.53 -3.42 -15.89
N GLU A 64 -1.46 -3.93 -15.09
CA GLU A 64 -2.90 -3.95 -15.38
C GLU A 64 -3.56 -2.59 -15.14
N LEU A 65 -3.06 -1.84 -14.16
CA LEU A 65 -3.59 -0.53 -13.75
C LEU A 65 -2.67 0.60 -14.21
N ASP A 66 -3.25 1.76 -14.51
CA ASP A 66 -2.47 2.96 -14.85
C ASP A 66 -1.75 3.52 -13.64
N VAL A 67 -2.48 3.65 -12.55
CA VAL A 67 -1.98 4.12 -11.24
C VAL A 67 -2.41 3.10 -10.19
N THR A 68 -1.58 2.85 -9.21
CA THR A 68 -1.97 1.98 -8.09
C THR A 68 -1.20 2.32 -6.81
N ALA A 69 -1.89 2.19 -5.68
CA ALA A 69 -1.23 2.07 -4.39
C ALA A 69 -0.49 0.73 -4.34
N VAL A 70 0.73 0.73 -3.83
CA VAL A 70 1.54 -0.48 -3.62
C VAL A 70 2.31 -0.38 -2.31
N SER A 71 2.67 -1.52 -1.75
CA SER A 71 3.64 -1.57 -0.66
C SER A 71 5.01 -1.07 -1.12
N VAL A 72 5.75 -0.34 -0.29
CA VAL A 72 7.11 0.10 -0.63
C VAL A 72 8.01 -1.10 -0.99
N HIS A 73 7.85 -2.23 -0.31
CA HIS A 73 8.54 -3.47 -0.65
C HIS A 73 8.27 -3.94 -2.08
N ALA A 74 7.04 -3.80 -2.57
CA ALA A 74 6.65 -4.21 -3.91
C ALA A 74 7.40 -3.47 -5.01
N CYS A 75 7.88 -2.25 -4.75
CA CYS A 75 8.64 -1.46 -5.74
C CYS A 75 9.90 -2.15 -6.26
N ALA A 76 10.46 -3.09 -5.49
CA ALA A 76 11.59 -3.90 -5.93
C ALA A 76 11.23 -4.90 -7.07
N TYR A 77 9.95 -5.17 -7.29
CA TYR A 77 9.43 -6.19 -8.21
C TYR A 77 8.62 -5.64 -9.38
N ILE A 78 8.41 -4.31 -9.44
CA ILE A 78 7.54 -3.65 -10.42
C ILE A 78 8.30 -2.63 -11.30
N PRO A 79 9.28 -3.06 -12.12
CA PRO A 79 10.16 -2.15 -12.87
C PRO A 79 9.41 -1.29 -13.93
N ASN A 80 8.17 -1.65 -14.26
CA ASN A 80 7.34 -0.98 -15.25
C ASN A 80 6.50 0.18 -14.67
N TYR A 81 6.78 0.58 -13.44
CA TYR A 81 6.11 1.69 -12.77
C TYR A 81 7.10 2.76 -12.30
N THR A 82 6.64 3.99 -12.32
CA THR A 82 7.33 5.15 -11.72
C THR A 82 6.64 5.52 -10.42
N VAL A 83 7.43 5.74 -9.36
CA VAL A 83 6.93 6.24 -8.08
C VAL A 83 6.47 7.69 -8.26
N LEU A 84 5.23 7.98 -7.83
CA LEU A 84 4.71 9.34 -7.77
C LEU A 84 5.26 10.06 -6.53
N ARG A 85 5.34 11.39 -6.59
CA ARG A 85 5.73 12.22 -5.45
C ARG A 85 4.56 12.48 -4.50
N SER A 86 3.35 12.26 -5.00
CA SER A 86 2.10 12.52 -4.30
C SER A 86 1.50 11.22 -3.78
N GLY A 87 1.10 11.25 -2.52
CA GLY A 87 0.48 10.13 -1.83
C GLY A 87 1.49 9.06 -1.36
N GLY A 88 1.43 8.78 -0.07
CA GLY A 88 2.21 7.72 0.56
C GLY A 88 1.77 7.50 2.00
N SER A 89 1.86 6.26 2.45
CA SER A 89 1.53 5.85 3.81
C SER A 89 2.82 5.58 4.60
N PHE A 90 3.01 6.32 5.69
CA PHE A 90 4.19 6.26 6.54
C PHE A 90 3.79 6.19 8.01
N GLY A 91 4.27 5.20 8.74
CA GLY A 91 4.04 5.09 10.18
C GLY A 91 5.01 5.98 10.98
N ILE A 92 4.46 6.88 11.78
CA ILE A 92 5.24 7.71 12.72
C ILE A 92 4.87 7.29 14.13
N GLY A 93 5.79 6.60 14.82
CA GLY A 93 5.53 6.04 16.15
C GLY A 93 4.59 4.83 16.17
N TYR A 94 4.22 4.30 15.01
CA TYR A 94 3.46 3.06 14.86
C TYR A 94 3.89 2.32 13.58
N GLY A 95 3.52 1.05 13.49
CA GLY A 95 3.80 0.22 12.33
C GLY A 95 3.19 -1.18 12.50
N PRO A 96 3.51 -2.14 11.63
CA PRO A 96 3.02 -3.50 11.73
C PRO A 96 3.31 -4.11 13.11
N ILE A 97 2.39 -4.92 13.61
CA ILE A 97 2.54 -5.65 14.86
C ILE A 97 2.34 -7.16 14.64
N VAL A 98 2.93 -7.98 15.50
CA VAL A 98 2.63 -9.41 15.56
C VAL A 98 1.74 -9.68 16.76
N THR A 99 0.66 -10.41 16.53
CA THR A 99 -0.30 -10.81 17.55
C THR A 99 -0.30 -12.31 17.75
N ALA A 100 -0.63 -12.78 18.97
CA ALA A 100 -0.80 -14.20 19.32
C ALA A 100 -1.83 -14.37 20.44
N MET A 101 -2.18 -15.63 20.77
CA MET A 101 -3.08 -15.93 21.90
C MET A 101 -2.37 -15.93 23.26
N LYS A 102 -1.04 -15.97 23.28
CA LYS A 102 -0.20 -15.97 24.50
C LYS A 102 1.07 -15.17 24.26
N PRO A 103 1.77 -14.72 25.29
CA PRO A 103 3.09 -14.14 25.14
C PRO A 103 4.04 -15.10 24.42
N MET A 104 4.84 -14.58 23.48
CA MET A 104 5.83 -15.34 22.72
C MET A 104 7.13 -14.58 22.66
N ALA A 105 8.26 -15.29 22.85
CA ALA A 105 9.58 -14.74 22.63
C ALA A 105 9.94 -14.75 21.13
N ILE A 106 10.92 -13.92 20.73
CA ILE A 106 11.37 -13.85 19.32
C ILE A 106 11.81 -15.23 18.80
N ASP A 107 12.53 -16.02 19.60
CA ASP A 107 12.98 -17.34 19.18
C ASP A 107 11.81 -18.34 19.05
N GLU A 108 10.73 -18.17 19.82
CA GLU A 108 9.51 -18.95 19.65
C GLU A 108 8.80 -18.56 18.34
N LEU A 109 8.70 -17.25 18.05
CA LEU A 109 8.12 -16.75 16.80
C LEU A 109 8.85 -17.26 15.55
N LYS A 110 10.19 -17.35 15.58
CA LYS A 110 10.98 -17.90 14.46
C LYS A 110 10.63 -19.34 14.12
N ASN A 111 10.21 -20.10 15.11
CA ASN A 111 9.86 -21.52 14.96
C ASN A 111 8.34 -21.75 14.87
N SER A 112 7.57 -20.69 14.74
CA SER A 112 6.12 -20.71 14.68
C SER A 112 5.62 -20.46 13.27
N LYS A 113 4.38 -20.86 13.00
CA LYS A 113 3.68 -20.54 11.75
C LYS A 113 2.96 -19.20 11.91
N ILE A 114 3.37 -18.19 11.14
CA ILE A 114 2.84 -16.83 11.23
C ILE A 114 1.94 -16.53 10.04
N ALA A 115 0.71 -16.08 10.28
CA ALA A 115 -0.12 -15.54 9.20
C ALA A 115 0.43 -14.19 8.74
N ILE A 116 0.51 -13.99 7.42
CA ILE A 116 0.99 -12.74 6.82
C ILE A 116 -0.03 -12.19 5.80
N PRO A 117 -0.14 -10.85 5.66
CA PRO A 117 -1.09 -10.23 4.73
C PRO A 117 -0.67 -10.34 3.26
N GLY A 118 0.59 -10.68 2.99
CA GLY A 118 1.13 -10.86 1.66
C GLY A 118 2.65 -10.76 1.64
N LYS A 119 3.26 -11.47 0.68
CA LYS A 119 4.72 -11.56 0.53
C LYS A 119 5.36 -10.26 0.02
N MET A 120 4.60 -9.46 -0.71
CA MET A 120 5.10 -8.21 -1.26
C MET A 120 4.82 -7.02 -0.33
N THR A 121 4.16 -7.25 0.82
CA THR A 121 3.88 -6.17 1.79
C THR A 121 5.15 -5.68 2.48
N SER A 122 5.22 -4.38 2.77
CA SER A 122 6.29 -3.79 3.58
C SER A 122 6.35 -4.41 4.97
N ALA A 123 5.19 -4.77 5.54
CA ALA A 123 5.09 -5.45 6.82
C ALA A 123 5.84 -6.79 6.85
N PHE A 124 5.68 -7.61 5.80
CA PHE A 124 6.39 -8.89 5.70
C PHE A 124 7.91 -8.71 5.62
N LEU A 125 8.37 -7.77 4.78
CA LEU A 125 9.81 -7.46 4.70
C LEU A 125 10.37 -7.02 6.05
N LEU A 126 9.69 -6.08 6.73
CA LEU A 126 10.13 -5.56 8.02
C LEU A 126 10.20 -6.67 9.09
N LEU A 127 9.20 -7.56 9.13
CA LEU A 127 9.24 -8.69 10.05
C LEU A 127 10.41 -9.64 9.74
N GLN A 128 10.68 -9.92 8.45
CA GLN A 128 11.84 -10.73 8.07
C GLN A 128 13.17 -10.07 8.43
N LEU A 129 13.29 -8.74 8.31
CA LEU A 129 14.48 -8.01 8.74
C LEU A 129 14.68 -8.10 10.25
N MET A 130 13.58 -8.11 11.02
CA MET A 130 13.62 -8.14 12.47
C MET A 130 13.95 -9.53 13.04
N ILE A 131 13.25 -10.57 12.57
CA ILE A 131 13.35 -11.92 13.17
C ILE A 131 14.04 -12.96 12.27
N GLY A 132 14.33 -12.63 11.00
CA GLY A 132 14.88 -13.57 10.01
C GLY A 132 13.79 -14.39 9.32
N LYS A 133 14.15 -15.56 8.80
CA LYS A 133 13.23 -16.49 8.13
C LYS A 133 12.34 -17.21 9.14
N PHE A 134 11.09 -17.41 8.78
CA PHE A 134 10.08 -18.14 9.56
C PHE A 134 9.09 -18.84 8.63
N ASP A 135 8.31 -19.81 9.15
CA ASP A 135 7.20 -20.42 8.40
C ASP A 135 5.98 -19.50 8.39
N TYR A 136 5.29 -19.40 7.26
CA TYR A 136 4.16 -18.48 7.14
C TYR A 136 3.00 -19.03 6.31
N LEU A 137 1.83 -18.44 6.55
CA LEU A 137 0.62 -18.66 5.77
C LEU A 137 0.10 -17.30 5.26
N GLU A 138 0.09 -17.12 3.94
CA GLU A 138 -0.46 -15.91 3.31
C GLU A 138 -2.00 -15.97 3.33
N MET A 139 -2.65 -14.88 3.75
CA MET A 139 -4.11 -14.75 3.76
C MET A 139 -4.51 -13.27 3.77
N ASN A 140 -5.80 -13.00 3.51
CA ASN A 140 -6.31 -11.65 3.64
C ASN A 140 -6.07 -11.10 5.06
N PHE A 141 -5.65 -9.84 5.15
CA PHE A 141 -5.27 -9.22 6.43
C PHE A 141 -6.42 -9.22 7.46
N SER A 142 -7.68 -9.11 7.00
CA SER A 142 -8.85 -9.12 7.88
C SER A 142 -9.11 -10.48 8.54
N ASP A 143 -8.62 -11.57 7.95
CA ASP A 143 -8.80 -12.94 8.46
C ASP A 143 -7.73 -13.32 9.49
N ILE A 144 -6.62 -12.58 9.56
CA ILE A 144 -5.46 -12.92 10.38
C ILE A 144 -5.81 -13.05 11.87
N PRO A 145 -6.51 -12.10 12.52
CA PRO A 145 -6.84 -12.26 13.95
C PRO A 145 -7.68 -13.51 14.23
N ASN A 146 -8.64 -13.82 13.38
CA ASN A 146 -9.46 -15.03 13.52
C ASN A 146 -8.63 -16.31 13.30
N ALA A 147 -7.67 -16.30 12.37
CA ALA A 147 -6.78 -17.44 12.15
C ALA A 147 -5.89 -17.72 13.38
N VAL A 148 -5.41 -16.68 14.06
CA VAL A 148 -4.69 -16.78 15.34
C VAL A 148 -5.61 -17.32 16.44
N LYS A 149 -6.79 -16.73 16.61
CA LYS A 149 -7.78 -17.11 17.62
C LYS A 149 -8.22 -18.56 17.52
N THR A 150 -8.36 -19.07 16.29
CA THR A 150 -8.79 -20.47 16.04
C THR A 150 -7.64 -21.46 16.05
N GLY A 151 -6.39 -21.02 16.24
CA GLY A 151 -5.21 -21.89 16.23
C GLY A 151 -4.81 -22.43 14.85
N LYS A 152 -5.31 -21.83 13.78
CA LYS A 152 -4.88 -22.16 12.40
C LYS A 152 -3.42 -21.78 12.15
N VAL A 153 -2.96 -20.74 12.85
CA VAL A 153 -1.58 -20.25 12.93
C VAL A 153 -1.25 -19.92 14.39
N ASP A 154 0.04 -19.86 14.71
CA ASP A 154 0.51 -19.56 16.08
C ASP A 154 0.50 -18.05 16.36
N ALA A 155 0.79 -17.26 15.34
CA ALA A 155 0.83 -15.79 15.41
C ALA A 155 0.36 -15.15 14.09
N GLY A 156 0.12 -13.85 14.09
CA GLY A 156 -0.32 -13.12 12.92
C GLY A 156 0.31 -11.74 12.80
N LEU A 157 0.80 -11.41 11.60
CA LEU A 157 1.30 -10.08 11.26
C LEU A 157 0.13 -9.19 10.85
N VAL A 158 -0.20 -8.20 11.66
CA VAL A 158 -1.38 -7.35 11.53
C VAL A 158 -1.00 -5.98 10.99
N ILE A 159 -1.79 -5.50 10.05
CA ILE A 159 -1.64 -4.22 9.36
C ILE A 159 -2.99 -3.45 9.36
N HIS A 160 -2.99 -2.21 8.87
CA HIS A 160 -4.16 -1.34 8.71
C HIS A 160 -4.95 -1.15 10.02
N GLU A 161 -6.25 -0.91 9.96
CA GLU A 161 -7.12 -0.69 11.10
C GLU A 161 -7.17 -1.87 12.08
N THR A 162 -6.84 -3.08 11.62
CA THR A 162 -6.75 -4.27 12.47
C THR A 162 -5.73 -4.09 13.62
N GLN A 163 -4.74 -3.20 13.43
CA GLN A 163 -3.80 -2.81 14.50
C GLN A 163 -4.46 -2.03 15.64
N LEU A 164 -5.64 -1.47 15.42
CA LEU A 164 -6.40 -0.72 16.43
C LEU A 164 -7.46 -1.59 17.12
N SER A 165 -7.86 -2.68 16.50
CA SER A 165 -8.99 -3.53 16.94
C SER A 165 -8.60 -4.93 17.38
N PHE A 166 -7.34 -5.36 17.23
CA PHE A 166 -6.90 -6.73 17.50
C PHE A 166 -7.24 -7.22 18.91
N GLU A 167 -7.19 -6.35 19.93
CA GLU A 167 -7.53 -6.71 21.31
C GLU A 167 -9.01 -7.10 21.46
N GLN A 168 -9.90 -6.47 20.68
CA GLN A 168 -11.32 -6.80 20.64
C GLN A 168 -11.55 -8.19 20.03
N GLU A 169 -10.65 -8.65 19.18
CA GLU A 169 -10.66 -10.01 18.65
C GLU A 169 -10.13 -11.07 19.64
N GLY A 170 -9.63 -10.64 20.80
CA GLY A 170 -9.14 -11.53 21.85
C GLY A 170 -7.71 -12.05 21.63
N VAL A 171 -6.95 -11.42 20.77
CA VAL A 171 -5.51 -11.66 20.59
C VAL A 171 -4.71 -10.55 21.23
N MET A 172 -3.45 -10.79 21.54
CA MET A 172 -2.55 -9.81 22.18
C MET A 172 -1.35 -9.50 21.28
N LYS A 173 -0.82 -8.28 21.39
CA LYS A 173 0.44 -7.89 20.77
C LYS A 173 1.61 -8.60 21.45
N VAL A 174 2.43 -9.30 20.68
CA VAL A 174 3.65 -9.99 21.16
C VAL A 174 4.91 -9.36 20.58
N LEU A 175 4.81 -8.65 19.45
CA LEU A 175 5.93 -7.97 18.83
C LEU A 175 5.46 -6.67 18.17
N ASP A 176 6.26 -5.62 18.29
CA ASP A 176 6.00 -4.32 17.67
C ASP A 176 7.10 -4.02 16.65
N VAL A 177 6.78 -4.25 15.37
CA VAL A 177 7.72 -4.08 14.27
C VAL A 177 7.97 -2.60 13.98
N GLY A 178 6.95 -1.75 14.19
CA GLY A 178 7.08 -0.30 14.05
C GLY A 178 8.04 0.29 15.08
N LYS A 179 7.91 -0.11 16.35
CA LYS A 179 8.84 0.30 17.41
C LYS A 179 10.27 -0.18 17.15
N TRP A 180 10.43 -1.42 16.71
CA TRP A 180 11.74 -1.94 16.33
C TRP A 180 12.39 -1.10 15.21
N TRP A 181 11.61 -0.73 14.18
CA TRP A 181 12.10 0.12 13.09
C TRP A 181 12.56 1.49 13.60
N ASP A 182 11.76 2.13 14.45
CA ASP A 182 12.09 3.40 15.08
C ASP A 182 13.45 3.34 15.81
N GLU A 183 13.66 2.29 16.62
CA GLU A 183 14.91 2.04 17.35
C GLU A 183 16.09 1.79 16.41
N GLN A 184 15.92 1.03 15.30
CA GLN A 184 17.00 0.71 14.36
C GLN A 184 17.39 1.90 13.49
N THR A 185 16.48 2.82 13.23
CA THR A 185 16.65 3.92 12.28
C THR A 185 16.83 5.28 12.94
N ASN A 186 16.81 5.36 14.28
CA ASN A 186 16.81 6.59 15.05
C ASN A 186 15.63 7.53 14.68
N GLY A 187 14.43 6.99 14.59
CA GLY A 187 13.19 7.75 14.43
C GLY A 187 12.77 8.01 12.99
N LEU A 188 13.26 7.26 12.00
CA LEU A 188 12.71 7.40 10.64
C LEU A 188 11.30 6.81 10.56
N PRO A 189 10.38 7.46 9.83
CA PRO A 189 9.05 6.91 9.58
C PRO A 189 9.11 5.51 8.94
N VAL A 190 8.20 4.63 9.33
CA VAL A 190 8.07 3.31 8.73
C VAL A 190 7.52 3.45 7.31
N PRO A 191 8.23 3.01 6.26
CA PRO A 191 7.74 3.08 4.89
C PRO A 191 6.72 1.95 4.65
N LEU A 192 5.44 2.30 4.50
CA LEU A 192 4.36 1.31 4.35
C LEU A 192 3.90 1.18 2.90
N GLY A 193 3.36 2.24 2.33
CA GLY A 193 2.81 2.26 0.99
C GLY A 193 3.11 3.54 0.22
N ILE A 194 3.07 3.47 -1.10
CA ILE A 194 3.25 4.62 -2.01
C ILE A 194 2.39 4.43 -3.25
N ASN A 195 2.13 5.53 -3.96
CA ASN A 195 1.47 5.50 -5.25
C ASN A 195 2.49 5.41 -6.39
N VAL A 196 2.17 4.60 -7.38
CA VAL A 196 2.99 4.40 -8.58
C VAL A 196 2.14 4.53 -9.84
N MET A 197 2.74 5.01 -10.94
CA MET A 197 2.08 5.10 -12.25
C MET A 197 2.85 4.31 -13.30
N SER A 198 2.11 3.62 -14.17
CA SER A 198 2.64 2.76 -15.22
C SER A 198 3.44 3.54 -16.27
N ASN A 199 4.63 3.04 -16.60
CA ASN A 199 5.54 3.58 -17.61
C ASN A 199 5.01 3.42 -19.07
N LYS A 200 3.79 2.87 -19.25
CA LYS A 200 3.10 2.94 -20.56
C LYS A 200 2.71 4.37 -20.94
N HIS A 201 2.59 5.25 -19.95
CA HIS A 201 2.41 6.68 -20.14
C HIS A 201 3.77 7.39 -20.22
N ASP A 202 3.82 8.44 -21.01
CA ASP A 202 5.03 9.26 -21.07
C ASP A 202 5.22 10.12 -19.81
N SER A 203 6.42 10.66 -19.65
CA SER A 203 6.78 11.43 -18.46
C SER A 203 5.94 12.73 -18.29
N GLN A 204 5.37 13.27 -19.37
CA GLN A 204 4.51 14.45 -19.27
C GLN A 204 3.17 14.09 -18.65
N ILE A 205 2.57 12.97 -19.08
CA ILE A 205 1.32 12.45 -18.51
C ILE A 205 1.53 12.06 -17.04
N ILE A 206 2.62 11.37 -16.73
CA ILE A 206 2.95 10.99 -15.34
C ILE A 206 3.06 12.23 -14.44
N ASN A 207 3.82 13.26 -14.86
CA ASN A 207 3.98 14.49 -14.10
C ASN A 207 2.67 15.26 -13.93
N LYS A 208 1.83 15.32 -14.95
CA LYS A 208 0.53 16.00 -14.88
C LYS A 208 -0.42 15.27 -13.93
N PHE A 209 -0.44 13.94 -14.00
CA PHE A 209 -1.27 13.14 -13.07
C PHE A 209 -0.78 13.27 -11.62
N ASP A 210 0.53 13.27 -11.40
CA ASP A 210 1.13 13.49 -10.06
C ASP A 210 0.72 14.86 -9.47
N LEU A 211 0.67 15.91 -10.30
CA LEU A 211 0.16 17.23 -9.89
C LEU A 211 -1.34 17.21 -9.60
N TYR A 212 -2.13 16.54 -10.43
CA TYR A 212 -3.57 16.38 -10.22
C TYR A 212 -3.91 15.62 -8.93
N LEU A 213 -3.10 14.61 -8.58
CA LEU A 213 -3.24 13.88 -7.32
C LEU A 213 -2.86 14.73 -6.10
N GLN A 214 -2.05 15.78 -6.30
CA GLN A 214 -1.58 16.65 -5.22
C GLN A 214 -2.60 17.73 -4.81
N GLU A 215 -3.57 18.06 -5.70
CA GLU A 215 -4.65 19.03 -5.45
C GLU A 215 -5.71 18.50 -4.46
#